data_dc7de2462ca45cbdbd6cd3ea11d8aad5
#
_entry.id   dc7de2462ca45cbdbd6cd3ea11d8aad5
#
_cell.length_a   1.000
_cell.length_b   1.000
_cell.length_c   1.000
_cell.angle_alpha   90.00
_cell.angle_beta   90.00
_cell.angle_gamma   90.00
#
_symmetry.space_group_name_H-M   'P 1'
#
loop_
_entity.id
_entity.type
_entity.pdbx_description
1 polymer ?
#
loop_
_entity_poly.entity_id
_entity_poly.type
_entity_poly.pdbx_seq_one_letter_code
_entity_poly.pdbx_strand_id
1 'polypeptide(L)'
;MPISPPAAARAFAVGWIDAWNAHDLDAVLAHYSDDFEFSSPLVIQVAGEPTGTLKGKAAVQGYWRAALASVPTLRFDLVDVLTGVDCLTILYRGHRGLAAELFEFDANGRAVRGRALYTRTG
;
A
#
# COMPACT_ATOMS: atom_id res chain seq x y z
N MET A 1 18.46 -0.48 3.58
CA MET A 1 18.34 -1.33 4.78
C MET A 1 17.01 -2.04 4.76
N PRO A 2 16.99 -3.37 4.83
CA PRO A 2 15.73 -4.10 4.87
C PRO A 2 14.91 -3.72 6.10
N ILE A 3 13.59 -3.82 6.00
CA ILE A 3 12.70 -3.66 7.13
C ILE A 3 12.81 -4.92 7.98
N SER A 4 13.52 -4.83 9.10
CA SER A 4 13.84 -6.01 9.85
C SER A 4 13.43 -5.96 11.32
N PRO A 5 13.79 -4.97 12.13
CA PRO A 5 13.24 -4.98 13.49
C PRO A 5 11.75 -4.69 13.49
N PRO A 6 10.98 -5.36 14.35
CA PRO A 6 9.53 -5.07 14.46
C PRO A 6 9.20 -3.60 14.69
N ALA A 7 10.06 -2.88 15.43
CA ALA A 7 9.85 -1.45 15.67
C ALA A 7 9.93 -0.64 14.37
N ALA A 8 10.86 -0.97 13.47
CA ALA A 8 10.97 -0.28 12.19
C ALA A 8 9.78 -0.58 11.29
N ALA A 9 9.30 -1.81 11.29
CA ALA A 9 8.11 -2.21 10.53
C ALA A 9 6.88 -1.48 11.03
N ARG A 10 6.71 -1.36 12.34
CA ARG A 10 5.57 -0.65 12.92
C ARG A 10 5.62 0.84 12.59
N ALA A 11 6.81 1.44 12.64
CA ALA A 11 6.98 2.85 12.28
C ALA A 11 6.60 3.09 10.80
N PHE A 12 7.00 2.18 9.91
CA PHE A 12 6.60 2.24 8.51
C PHE A 12 5.07 2.19 8.38
N ALA A 13 4.43 1.25 9.07
CA ALA A 13 3.00 1.06 9.00
C ALA A 13 2.24 2.27 9.53
N VAL A 14 2.64 2.82 10.67
CA VAL A 14 2.01 4.01 11.26
C VAL A 14 2.14 5.19 10.30
N GLY A 15 3.33 5.40 9.74
CA GLY A 15 3.55 6.47 8.77
C GLY A 15 2.69 6.32 7.52
N TRP A 16 2.55 5.08 7.03
CA TRP A 16 1.73 4.77 5.86
C TRP A 16 0.26 5.07 6.13
N ILE A 17 -0.25 4.63 7.28
CA ILE A 17 -1.64 4.92 7.71
C ILE A 17 -1.87 6.43 7.83
N ASP A 18 -0.95 7.12 8.50
CA ASP A 18 -1.07 8.58 8.70
C ASP A 18 -1.06 9.32 7.36
N ALA A 19 -0.19 8.93 6.44
CA ALA A 19 -0.11 9.55 5.12
C ALA A 19 -1.39 9.36 4.32
N TRP A 20 -1.95 8.14 4.32
CA TRP A 20 -3.24 7.89 3.66
C TRP A 20 -4.37 8.71 4.30
N ASN A 21 -4.42 8.78 5.62
CA ASN A 21 -5.46 9.52 6.33
C ASN A 21 -5.34 11.03 6.12
N ALA A 22 -4.14 11.52 5.88
CA ALA A 22 -3.92 12.91 5.50
C ALA A 22 -4.17 13.17 4.01
N HIS A 23 -4.44 12.11 3.24
CA HIS A 23 -4.60 12.16 1.77
C HIS A 23 -3.35 12.72 1.09
N ASP A 24 -2.17 12.43 1.65
CA ASP A 24 -0.88 12.92 1.18
C ASP A 24 -0.15 11.82 0.41
N LEU A 25 -0.40 11.74 -0.89
CA LEU A 25 0.19 10.69 -1.72
C LEU A 25 1.71 10.80 -1.82
N ASP A 26 2.26 12.00 -1.78
CA ASP A 26 3.72 12.16 -1.80
C ASP A 26 4.34 11.48 -0.59
N ALA A 27 3.71 11.61 0.58
CA ALA A 27 4.18 10.94 1.79
C ALA A 27 4.00 9.43 1.71
N VAL A 28 2.87 8.95 1.14
CA VAL A 28 2.66 7.52 0.93
C VAL A 28 3.77 6.92 0.07
N LEU A 29 4.13 7.61 -1.01
CA LEU A 29 5.07 7.11 -2.01
C LEU A 29 6.54 7.38 -1.67
N ALA A 30 6.81 8.10 -0.59
CA ALA A 30 8.16 8.59 -0.28
C ALA A 30 9.21 7.48 -0.16
N HIS A 31 8.81 6.29 0.28
CA HIS A 31 9.73 5.17 0.50
C HIS A 31 9.59 4.08 -0.56
N TYR A 32 8.97 4.40 -1.70
CA TYR A 32 8.79 3.44 -2.79
C TYR A 32 9.85 3.65 -3.86
N SER A 33 10.29 2.56 -4.49
CA SER A 33 11.21 2.64 -5.62
C SER A 33 10.48 3.18 -6.85
N ASP A 34 11.24 3.73 -7.80
CA ASP A 34 10.66 4.28 -9.03
C ASP A 34 9.97 3.21 -9.87
N ASP A 35 10.45 1.97 -9.81
CA ASP A 35 9.89 0.83 -10.53
C ASP A 35 8.93 -0.01 -9.68
N PHE A 36 8.39 0.57 -8.61
CA PHE A 36 7.44 -0.09 -7.72
C PHE A 36 6.28 -0.69 -8.51
N GLU A 37 5.89 -1.92 -8.14
CA GLU A 37 4.74 -2.60 -8.72
C GLU A 37 3.65 -2.78 -7.67
N PHE A 38 2.43 -2.47 -8.05
CA PHE A 38 1.27 -2.61 -7.18
C PHE A 38 0.26 -3.57 -7.79
N SER A 39 -0.17 -4.57 -7.02
CA SER A 39 -1.18 -5.55 -7.43
C SER A 39 -2.39 -5.47 -6.52
N SER A 40 -3.57 -5.48 -7.11
CA SER A 40 -4.83 -5.45 -6.37
C SER A 40 -5.96 -5.95 -7.25
N PRO A 41 -6.93 -6.71 -6.69
CA PRO A 41 -8.14 -7.04 -7.44
C PRO A 41 -8.88 -5.79 -7.94
N LEU A 42 -8.77 -4.68 -7.22
CA LEU A 42 -9.43 -3.43 -7.62
C LEU A 42 -8.78 -2.79 -8.83
N VAL A 43 -7.51 -3.08 -9.11
CA VAL A 43 -6.87 -2.62 -10.34
C VAL A 43 -7.56 -3.21 -11.56
N ILE A 44 -7.97 -4.47 -11.48
CA ILE A 44 -8.75 -5.10 -12.55
C ILE A 44 -10.07 -4.38 -12.75
N GLN A 45 -10.79 -4.14 -11.66
CA GLN A 45 -12.15 -3.59 -11.71
C GLN A 45 -12.17 -2.10 -12.08
N VAL A 46 -11.23 -1.32 -11.52
CA VAL A 46 -11.27 0.14 -11.62
C VAL A 46 -10.42 0.66 -12.77
N ALA A 47 -9.21 0.14 -12.93
CA ALA A 47 -8.30 0.58 -13.98
C ALA A 47 -8.44 -0.23 -15.27
N GLY A 48 -9.17 -1.36 -15.23
CA GLY A 48 -9.37 -2.20 -16.40
C GLY A 48 -8.12 -2.95 -16.83
N GLU A 49 -7.13 -3.07 -15.93
CA GLU A 49 -5.89 -3.79 -16.22
C GLU A 49 -6.09 -5.28 -15.89
N PRO A 50 -6.13 -6.18 -16.91
CA PRO A 50 -6.49 -7.58 -16.67
C PRO A 50 -5.53 -8.32 -15.75
N THR A 51 -4.27 -7.91 -15.68
CA THR A 51 -3.28 -8.57 -14.82
C THR A 51 -3.44 -8.22 -13.34
N GLY A 52 -4.17 -7.16 -13.03
CA GLY A 52 -4.30 -6.65 -11.68
C GLY A 52 -3.05 -5.97 -11.16
N THR A 53 -2.06 -5.70 -12.02
CA THR A 53 -0.77 -5.13 -11.62
C THR A 53 -0.50 -3.86 -12.40
N LEU A 54 -0.12 -2.80 -11.67
CA LEU A 54 0.39 -1.56 -12.24
C LEU A 54 1.89 -1.51 -12.00
N LYS A 55 2.64 -1.12 -13.03
CA LYS A 55 4.09 -1.05 -12.98
C LYS A 55 4.56 0.37 -13.05
N GLY A 56 5.46 0.73 -12.14
CA GLY A 56 6.03 2.06 -12.06
C GLY A 56 5.30 2.94 -11.07
N LYS A 57 6.07 3.70 -10.32
CA LYS A 57 5.56 4.58 -9.26
C LYS A 57 4.57 5.61 -9.83
N ALA A 58 4.82 6.13 -11.03
CA ALA A 58 3.95 7.12 -11.63
C ALA A 58 2.56 6.56 -11.94
N ALA A 59 2.49 5.33 -12.46
CA ALA A 59 1.21 4.67 -12.75
C ALA A 59 0.42 4.41 -11.47
N VAL A 60 1.10 3.96 -10.43
CA VAL A 60 0.49 3.70 -9.12
C VAL A 60 -0.03 5.00 -8.51
N GLN A 61 0.75 6.08 -8.60
CA GLN A 61 0.34 7.38 -8.08
C GLN A 61 -0.94 7.88 -8.75
N GLY A 62 -1.02 7.76 -10.07
CA GLY A 62 -2.22 8.16 -10.80
C GLY A 62 -3.45 7.37 -10.39
N TYR A 63 -3.30 6.07 -10.21
CA TYR A 63 -4.37 5.19 -9.76
C TYR A 63 -4.85 5.58 -8.34
N TRP A 64 -3.92 5.78 -7.41
CA TRP A 64 -4.28 6.15 -6.04
C TRP A 64 -4.85 7.55 -5.94
N ARG A 65 -4.40 8.47 -6.78
CA ARG A 65 -5.00 9.82 -6.85
C ARG A 65 -6.48 9.73 -7.25
N ALA A 66 -6.79 8.91 -8.24
CA ALA A 66 -8.17 8.69 -8.64
C ALA A 66 -8.98 8.02 -7.52
N ALA A 67 -8.37 7.09 -6.78
CA ALA A 67 -9.02 6.44 -5.65
C ALA A 67 -9.38 7.44 -4.55
N LEU A 68 -8.46 8.35 -4.21
CA LEU A 68 -8.75 9.39 -3.22
C LEU A 68 -9.85 10.33 -3.68
N ALA A 69 -9.86 10.68 -4.98
CA ALA A 69 -10.92 11.52 -5.52
C ALA A 69 -12.28 10.84 -5.44
N SER A 70 -12.30 9.51 -5.62
CA SER A 70 -13.54 8.72 -5.55
C SER A 70 -14.04 8.51 -4.12
N VAL A 71 -13.15 8.53 -3.14
CA VAL A 71 -13.49 8.32 -1.73
C VAL A 71 -12.90 9.45 -0.90
N PRO A 72 -13.51 10.66 -0.96
CA PRO A 72 -12.94 11.81 -0.26
C PRO A 72 -12.94 11.69 1.26
N THR A 73 -13.69 10.74 1.80
CA THR A 73 -13.72 10.45 3.25
C THR A 73 -12.82 9.27 3.62
N LEU A 74 -11.94 8.83 2.73
CA LEU A 74 -11.08 7.68 2.96
C LEU A 74 -10.33 7.82 4.29
N ARG A 75 -10.43 6.77 5.10
CA ARG A 75 -9.72 6.68 6.36
C ARG A 75 -9.40 5.22 6.66
N PHE A 76 -8.19 4.97 7.11
CA PHE A 76 -7.73 3.64 7.51
C PHE A 76 -7.44 3.64 9.01
N ASP A 77 -7.77 2.52 9.66
CA ASP A 77 -7.42 2.28 11.06
C ASP A 77 -6.49 1.07 11.12
N LEU A 78 -5.32 1.27 11.71
CA LEU A 78 -4.32 0.21 11.84
C LEU A 78 -4.83 -0.88 12.79
N VAL A 79 -4.75 -2.14 12.36
CA VAL A 79 -5.10 -3.29 13.19
C VAL A 79 -3.84 -3.97 13.71
N ASP A 80 -2.91 -4.32 12.83
CA ASP A 80 -1.68 -4.99 13.22
C ASP A 80 -0.65 -4.91 12.10
N VAL A 81 0.59 -5.33 12.42
CA VAL A 81 1.69 -5.39 11.46
C VAL A 81 2.37 -6.74 11.63
N LEU A 82 2.50 -7.47 10.55
CA LEU A 82 3.22 -8.74 10.51
C LEU A 82 4.51 -8.55 9.72
N THR A 83 5.60 -9.13 10.19
CA THR A 83 6.91 -8.98 9.55
C THR A 83 7.45 -10.31 9.06
N GLY A 84 8.18 -10.27 7.95
CA GLY A 84 8.84 -11.42 7.37
C GLY A 84 10.23 -11.02 6.87
N VAL A 85 10.85 -11.90 6.09
CA VAL A 85 12.16 -11.61 5.51
C VAL A 85 11.98 -10.57 4.40
N ASP A 86 12.53 -9.37 4.63
CA ASP A 86 12.47 -8.25 3.70
C ASP A 86 11.04 -7.91 3.23
N CYS A 87 10.06 -8.19 4.08
CA CYS A 87 8.66 -7.86 3.79
C CYS A 87 7.90 -7.58 5.08
N LEU A 88 6.75 -6.93 4.93
CA LEU A 88 5.81 -6.76 6.03
C LEU A 88 4.39 -6.71 5.47
N THR A 89 3.42 -6.95 6.34
CA THR A 89 2.02 -6.81 5.99
C THR A 89 1.37 -5.86 7.00
N ILE A 90 0.67 -4.85 6.49
CA ILE A 90 -0.12 -3.95 7.31
C ILE A 90 -1.57 -4.45 7.26
N LEU A 91 -2.11 -4.81 8.41
CA LEU A 91 -3.53 -5.12 8.55
C LEU A 91 -4.26 -3.85 8.97
N TYR A 92 -5.32 -3.50 8.25
CA TYR A 92 -6.04 -2.27 8.52
C TYR A 92 -7.52 -2.42 8.18
N ARG A 93 -8.33 -1.52 8.70
CA ARG A 93 -9.75 -1.42 8.33
C ARG A 93 -9.96 -0.16 7.52
N GLY A 94 -10.61 -0.30 6.39
CA GLY A 94 -11.03 0.80 5.54
C GLY A 94 -12.50 0.67 5.20
N HIS A 95 -12.95 1.41 4.19
CA HIS A 95 -14.36 1.38 3.80
C HIS A 95 -14.79 0.01 3.25
N ARG A 96 -13.85 -0.86 2.88
CA ARG A 96 -14.13 -2.22 2.42
C ARG A 96 -14.01 -3.26 3.53
N GLY A 97 -13.86 -2.83 4.77
CA GLY A 97 -13.67 -3.72 5.90
C GLY A 97 -12.21 -4.03 6.15
N LEU A 98 -11.91 -5.23 6.64
CA LEU A 98 -10.54 -5.64 6.91
C LEU A 98 -9.79 -5.84 5.60
N ALA A 99 -8.59 -5.29 5.55
CA ALA A 99 -7.72 -5.38 4.38
C ALA A 99 -6.27 -5.59 4.83
N ALA A 100 -5.44 -5.99 3.89
CA ALA A 100 -4.01 -6.16 4.13
C ALA A 100 -3.23 -5.54 2.98
N GLU A 101 -2.09 -4.95 3.31
CA GLU A 101 -1.14 -4.45 2.31
C GLU A 101 0.19 -5.12 2.56
N LEU A 102 0.61 -5.99 1.65
CA LEU A 102 1.88 -6.70 1.73
C LEU A 102 2.93 -5.92 0.95
N PHE A 103 4.04 -5.57 1.60
CA PHE A 103 5.16 -4.86 0.97
C PHE A 103 6.41 -5.72 0.98
N GLU A 104 7.11 -5.74 -0.15
CA GLU A 104 8.44 -6.30 -0.28
C GLU A 104 9.44 -5.17 -0.48
N PHE A 105 10.61 -5.29 0.14
CA PHE A 105 11.62 -4.23 0.17
C PHE A 105 12.93 -4.70 -0.47
N ASP A 106 13.65 -3.76 -1.09
CA ASP A 106 14.99 -4.04 -1.59
C ASP A 106 16.03 -3.88 -0.48
N ALA A 107 17.31 -4.08 -0.84
CA ALA A 107 18.42 -4.00 0.12
C ALA A 107 18.59 -2.60 0.71
N ASN A 108 18.04 -1.57 0.06
CA ASN A 108 18.11 -0.19 0.53
C ASN A 108 16.90 0.20 1.39
N GLY A 109 15.97 -0.74 1.63
CA GLY A 109 14.79 -0.48 2.42
C GLY A 109 13.68 0.24 1.68
N ARG A 110 13.74 0.31 0.35
CA ARG A 110 12.67 0.87 -0.45
C ARG A 110 11.67 -0.20 -0.83
N ALA A 111 10.38 0.12 -0.79
CA ALA A 111 9.35 -0.79 -1.23
C ALA A 111 9.40 -0.96 -2.75
N VAL A 112 9.53 -2.20 -3.21
CA VAL A 112 9.61 -2.52 -4.64
C VAL A 112 8.34 -3.17 -5.14
N ARG A 113 7.55 -3.76 -4.25
CA ARG A 113 6.29 -4.41 -4.61
C ARG A 113 5.30 -4.29 -3.47
N GLY A 114 4.04 -4.01 -3.82
CA GLY A 114 2.94 -3.99 -2.88
C GLY A 114 1.78 -4.82 -3.43
N ARG A 115 1.09 -5.54 -2.53
CA ARG A 115 -0.09 -6.32 -2.87
C ARG A 115 -1.19 -6.00 -1.89
N ALA A 116 -2.35 -5.62 -2.40
CA ALA A 116 -3.51 -5.37 -1.59
C ALA A 116 -4.41 -6.60 -1.57
N LEU A 117 -4.88 -6.95 -0.37
CA LEU A 117 -5.75 -8.08 -0.15
C LEU A 117 -6.98 -7.59 0.62
N TYR A 118 -8.15 -8.07 0.25
CA TYR A 118 -9.41 -7.63 0.84
C TYR A 118 -10.25 -8.83 1.22
N THR A 119 -11.09 -8.64 2.25
CA THR A 119 -12.07 -9.67 2.61
C THR A 119 -13.18 -9.76 1.56
N ARG A 120 -13.45 -8.64 0.85
CA ARG A 120 -14.42 -8.58 -0.23
C ARG A 120 -13.92 -7.70 -1.35
N THR A 121 -14.12 -8.15 -2.59
CA THR A 121 -13.69 -7.44 -3.78
C THR A 121 -14.82 -7.15 -4.77
N GLY A 122 -16.03 -7.52 -4.41
CA GLY A 122 -17.19 -7.30 -5.26
C GLY A 122 -18.20 -6.34 -4.70
#